data_4cd92a4733c0261074219c0e9acb3d31
#
_entry.id   4cd92a4733c0261074219c0e9acb3d31
#
_cell.length_a   1.000
_cell.length_b   1.000
_cell.length_c   1.000
_cell.angle_alpha   90.00
_cell.angle_beta   90.00
_cell.angle_gamma   90.00
#
_symmetry.space_group_name_H-M   'P 1'
#
loop_
_entity.id
_entity.type
_entity.pdbx_description
1 polymer ?
#
loop_
_entity_poly.entity_id
_entity_poly.type
_entity_poly.pdbx_seq_one_letter_code
_entity_poly.pdbx_strand_id
1 'polypeptide(L)'
;VTAEPRNVEPTAADGGGPRSDGAMTALLTGAMAFSMMQLFLLGALGPRLVRDLDVSPTVLGLTTTVGFGAAAVLSPLGGRVVDRVGPRRCLVALLVVAAGALALIGSAPGAGFLLAAVALGGLPQALANPATNKAILAAVPAERRGAVTGMKQSGVQLGAFAAGLPLTALAGLAGWRAAVWTAAAAAVGAAVWAARTLPADPAPKSPPPAVWRPRGTIAWLAVFSLLLGCGIASVNTYLSLYGAERLGWGPTAAGALVAVLGVAGIAGRVGWSKVAGDPDRARRLPAALSAGAVAAALLLAASTYAHPLVWLAAVAVGVFAVSANAVSMVLVMQRAAPGRAGQDSALVSAGFFAGFAVGPPLFGVLASSGRYGAGWLVVAGEFAAAGTVALTWAVRERGAVRVVGGG
;
A
#
# COMPACT_ATOMS: atom_id res chain seq x y z
N VAL A 1 6.89 62.24 26.48
CA VAL A 1 7.74 61.00 26.43
C VAL A 1 6.80 59.90 25.94
N THR A 2 6.79 59.69 24.62
CA THR A 2 6.03 58.65 23.96
C THR A 2 6.93 57.44 23.87
N ALA A 3 6.52 56.31 24.48
CA ALA A 3 7.20 55.03 24.40
C ALA A 3 6.85 54.34 23.07
N GLU A 4 7.85 54.04 22.24
CA GLU A 4 7.75 53.20 21.04
C GLU A 4 7.36 51.75 21.42
N PRO A 5 6.47 51.13 20.68
CA PRO A 5 6.20 49.71 20.87
C PRO A 5 7.38 48.88 20.32
N ARG A 6 8.00 48.06 21.20
CA ARG A 6 9.01 47.08 20.82
C ARG A 6 8.36 46.07 19.85
N ASN A 7 8.85 46.05 18.62
CA ASN A 7 8.63 44.92 17.68
C ASN A 7 9.21 43.64 18.30
N VAL A 8 8.32 42.77 18.74
CA VAL A 8 8.69 41.38 19.08
C VAL A 8 8.78 40.67 17.74
N GLU A 9 9.99 40.46 17.24
CA GLU A 9 10.23 39.53 16.14
C GLU A 9 9.65 38.17 16.52
N PRO A 10 8.87 37.51 15.62
CA PRO A 10 8.43 36.16 15.86
C PRO A 10 9.70 35.28 15.83
N THR A 11 10.04 34.69 16.96
CA THR A 11 11.05 33.62 17.06
C THR A 11 10.75 32.59 15.99
N ALA A 12 11.64 32.48 15.00
CA ALA A 12 11.61 31.43 14.01
C ALA A 12 11.54 30.08 14.74
N ALA A 13 10.42 29.38 14.59
CA ALA A 13 10.32 28.01 15.04
C ALA A 13 11.46 27.24 14.40
N ASP A 14 12.30 26.62 15.22
CA ASP A 14 13.41 25.78 14.80
C ASP A 14 12.95 24.83 13.72
N GLY A 15 13.26 25.15 12.46
CA GLY A 15 12.99 24.32 11.31
C GLY A 15 13.85 23.06 11.43
N GLY A 16 13.21 21.93 11.68
CA GLY A 16 13.88 20.64 11.72
C GLY A 16 14.77 20.47 10.48
N GLY A 17 16.07 20.37 10.67
CA GLY A 17 17.07 20.32 9.62
C GLY A 17 16.91 19.07 8.71
N PRO A 18 17.60 18.99 7.56
CA PRO A 18 17.47 17.91 6.56
C PRO A 18 17.63 16.48 7.12
N ARG A 19 18.29 16.31 8.27
CA ARG A 19 18.47 15.03 8.96
C ARG A 19 17.19 14.53 9.63
N SER A 20 16.34 15.43 10.16
CA SER A 20 15.06 15.06 10.78
C SER A 20 14.03 14.57 9.75
N ASP A 21 14.02 15.16 8.56
CA ASP A 21 13.15 14.79 7.46
C ASP A 21 13.47 13.41 6.89
N GLY A 22 14.76 13.08 6.78
CA GLY A 22 15.22 11.77 6.31
C GLY A 22 14.84 10.65 7.28
N ALA A 23 15.04 10.85 8.57
CA ALA A 23 14.69 9.88 9.62
C ALA A 23 13.17 9.63 9.65
N MET A 24 12.37 10.68 9.56
CA MET A 24 10.91 10.58 9.50
C MET A 24 10.46 9.80 8.24
N THR A 25 10.99 10.14 7.07
CA THR A 25 10.67 9.44 5.82
C THR A 25 11.03 7.96 5.91
N ALA A 26 12.21 7.61 6.44
CA ALA A 26 12.63 6.22 6.63
C ALA A 26 11.70 5.47 7.59
N LEU A 27 11.28 6.11 8.67
CA LEU A 27 10.35 5.53 9.63
C LEU A 27 8.96 5.29 9.05
N LEU A 28 8.42 6.25 8.29
CA LEU A 28 7.14 6.08 7.61
C LEU A 28 7.21 4.98 6.54
N THR A 29 8.34 4.87 5.84
CA THR A 29 8.63 3.79 4.87
C THR A 29 8.68 2.43 5.58
N GLY A 30 9.36 2.35 6.72
CA GLY A 30 9.40 1.15 7.56
C GLY A 30 8.02 0.74 8.09
N ALA A 31 7.22 1.71 8.55
CA ALA A 31 5.85 1.45 9.00
C ALA A 31 4.99 0.85 7.88
N MET A 32 5.12 1.35 6.64
CA MET A 32 4.45 0.77 5.47
C MET A 32 4.97 -0.63 5.15
N ALA A 33 6.28 -0.90 5.28
CA ALA A 33 6.85 -2.22 5.07
C ALA A 33 6.29 -3.23 6.07
N PHE A 34 6.33 -2.92 7.37
CA PHE A 34 5.84 -3.82 8.41
C PHE A 34 4.33 -4.02 8.37
N SER A 35 3.54 -3.02 7.95
CA SER A 35 2.09 -3.16 7.83
C SER A 35 1.67 -4.25 6.83
N MET A 36 2.49 -4.50 5.81
CA MET A 36 2.23 -5.47 4.75
C MET A 36 3.09 -6.74 4.83
N MET A 37 4.12 -6.72 5.68
CA MET A 37 5.16 -7.76 5.75
C MET A 37 4.59 -9.17 5.94
N GLN A 38 3.60 -9.32 6.82
CA GLN A 38 3.00 -10.63 7.10
C GLN A 38 2.45 -11.32 5.86
N LEU A 39 1.79 -10.57 4.97
CA LEU A 39 1.17 -11.13 3.76
C LEU A 39 2.21 -11.60 2.76
N PHE A 40 3.23 -10.78 2.52
CA PHE A 40 4.33 -11.14 1.64
C PHE A 40 5.14 -12.31 2.20
N LEU A 41 5.34 -12.32 3.54
CA LEU A 41 6.09 -13.38 4.20
C LEU A 41 5.37 -14.73 4.13
N LEU A 42 4.05 -14.75 4.34
CA LEU A 42 3.24 -15.96 4.18
C LEU A 42 3.25 -16.48 2.74
N GLY A 43 3.18 -15.59 1.75
CA GLY A 43 3.33 -15.96 0.34
C GLY A 43 4.70 -16.56 0.03
N ALA A 44 5.77 -15.90 0.48
CA ALA A 44 7.14 -16.36 0.24
C ALA A 44 7.48 -17.69 0.96
N LEU A 45 6.94 -17.88 2.17
CA LEU A 45 7.12 -19.09 2.97
C LEU A 45 6.08 -20.18 2.70
N GLY A 46 5.12 -19.92 1.79
CA GLY A 46 3.98 -20.79 1.49
C GLY A 46 4.30 -22.28 1.39
N PRO A 47 5.26 -22.70 0.54
CA PRO A 47 5.62 -24.13 0.41
C PRO A 47 6.09 -24.77 1.70
N ARG A 48 6.73 -24.00 2.59
CA ARG A 48 7.18 -24.49 3.91
C ARG A 48 6.04 -24.59 4.90
N LEU A 49 5.14 -23.59 4.88
CA LEU A 49 3.95 -23.57 5.74
C LEU A 49 3.00 -24.72 5.41
N VAL A 50 2.80 -25.01 4.11
CA VAL A 50 2.00 -26.17 3.67
C VAL A 50 2.57 -27.46 4.24
N ARG A 51 3.87 -27.66 4.11
CA ARG A 51 4.52 -28.90 4.57
C ARG A 51 4.58 -29.02 6.09
N ASP A 52 4.95 -27.94 6.79
CA ASP A 52 5.30 -27.99 8.22
C ASP A 52 4.07 -27.80 9.12
N LEU A 53 2.98 -27.18 8.63
CA LEU A 53 1.71 -27.01 9.34
C LEU A 53 0.59 -27.93 8.81
N ASP A 54 0.88 -28.75 7.81
CA ASP A 54 -0.09 -29.61 7.12
C ASP A 54 -1.37 -28.84 6.68
N VAL A 55 -1.15 -27.64 6.12
CA VAL A 55 -2.23 -26.77 5.64
C VAL A 55 -2.36 -26.88 4.13
N SER A 56 -3.61 -26.87 3.63
CA SER A 56 -3.85 -26.89 2.19
C SER A 56 -3.43 -25.59 1.52
N PRO A 57 -3.09 -25.59 0.21
CA PRO A 57 -2.87 -24.37 -0.57
C PRO A 57 -4.05 -23.40 -0.51
N THR A 58 -5.29 -23.90 -0.37
CA THR A 58 -6.50 -23.10 -0.19
C THR A 58 -6.44 -22.26 1.10
N VAL A 59 -5.92 -22.82 2.20
CA VAL A 59 -5.73 -22.08 3.46
C VAL A 59 -4.74 -20.94 3.28
N LEU A 60 -3.67 -21.14 2.52
CA LEU A 60 -2.74 -20.05 2.18
C LEU A 60 -3.43 -18.94 1.39
N GLY A 61 -4.25 -19.26 0.39
CA GLY A 61 -5.07 -18.28 -0.32
C GLY A 61 -6.00 -17.51 0.62
N LEU A 62 -6.64 -18.22 1.55
CA LEU A 62 -7.52 -17.60 2.56
C LEU A 62 -6.77 -16.63 3.48
N THR A 63 -5.48 -16.80 3.75
CA THR A 63 -4.71 -15.83 4.54
C THR A 63 -4.73 -14.44 3.89
N THR A 64 -4.59 -14.36 2.56
CA THR A 64 -4.66 -13.09 1.82
C THR A 64 -6.04 -12.46 1.92
N THR A 65 -7.09 -13.24 1.66
CA THR A 65 -8.47 -12.78 1.75
C THR A 65 -8.84 -12.32 3.17
N VAL A 66 -8.46 -13.07 4.19
CA VAL A 66 -8.74 -12.74 5.60
C VAL A 66 -7.97 -11.49 6.02
N GLY A 67 -6.68 -11.40 5.71
CA GLY A 67 -5.85 -10.25 6.06
C GLY A 67 -6.33 -8.95 5.39
N PHE A 68 -6.52 -8.96 4.08
CA PHE A 68 -7.00 -7.78 3.35
C PHE A 68 -8.49 -7.49 3.58
N GLY A 69 -9.31 -8.51 3.78
CA GLY A 69 -10.70 -8.36 4.18
C GLY A 69 -10.83 -7.67 5.55
N ALA A 70 -10.05 -8.12 6.54
CA ALA A 70 -9.97 -7.46 7.85
C ALA A 70 -9.48 -6.02 7.71
N ALA A 71 -8.44 -5.77 6.92
CA ALA A 71 -7.95 -4.42 6.66
C ALA A 71 -9.01 -3.52 6.01
N ALA A 72 -9.76 -4.03 5.04
CA ALA A 72 -10.82 -3.28 4.36
C ALA A 72 -11.93 -2.86 5.33
N VAL A 73 -12.41 -3.80 6.15
CA VAL A 73 -13.47 -3.56 7.13
C VAL A 73 -13.02 -2.62 8.25
N LEU A 74 -11.77 -2.77 8.72
CA LEU A 74 -11.21 -1.98 9.81
C LEU A 74 -10.71 -0.60 9.38
N SER A 75 -10.42 -0.37 8.10
CA SER A 75 -9.85 0.89 7.60
C SER A 75 -10.68 2.13 7.97
N PRO A 76 -12.03 2.16 7.84
CA PRO A 76 -12.82 3.34 8.23
C PRO A 76 -12.71 3.66 9.72
N LEU A 77 -12.60 2.62 10.57
CA LEU A 77 -12.35 2.78 12.00
C LEU A 77 -10.92 3.29 12.26
N GLY A 78 -9.93 2.73 11.54
CA GLY A 78 -8.54 3.12 11.62
C GLY A 78 -8.34 4.61 11.34
N GLY A 79 -8.99 5.15 10.33
CA GLY A 79 -8.96 6.59 10.02
C GLY A 79 -9.46 7.46 11.17
N ARG A 80 -10.59 7.07 11.80
CA ARG A 80 -11.13 7.79 12.97
C ARG A 80 -10.21 7.73 14.19
N VAL A 81 -9.63 6.55 14.43
CA VAL A 81 -8.67 6.37 15.51
C VAL A 81 -7.47 7.30 15.31
N VAL A 82 -6.93 7.36 14.09
CA VAL A 82 -5.82 8.27 13.77
C VAL A 82 -6.19 9.74 13.94
N ASP A 83 -7.39 10.14 13.53
CA ASP A 83 -7.83 11.53 13.67
C ASP A 83 -8.05 11.92 15.15
N ARG A 84 -8.44 10.96 16.01
CA ARG A 84 -8.67 11.19 17.43
C ARG A 84 -7.39 11.06 18.27
N VAL A 85 -6.60 10.02 18.04
CA VAL A 85 -5.47 9.63 18.90
C VAL A 85 -4.17 10.32 18.50
N GLY A 86 -4.03 10.61 17.20
CA GLY A 86 -2.83 11.20 16.61
C GLY A 86 -1.95 10.20 15.85
N PRO A 87 -1.16 10.70 14.89
CA PRO A 87 -0.38 9.86 13.99
C PRO A 87 0.76 9.10 14.69
N ARG A 88 1.47 9.70 15.65
CA ARG A 88 2.58 9.06 16.37
C ARG A 88 2.12 7.84 17.14
N ARG A 89 1.09 7.99 17.97
CA ARG A 89 0.56 6.89 18.79
C ARG A 89 0.04 5.76 17.90
N CYS A 90 -0.62 6.10 16.79
CA CYS A 90 -1.12 5.11 15.84
C CYS A 90 0.01 4.40 15.09
N LEU A 91 1.11 5.08 14.73
CA LEU A 91 2.27 4.46 14.11
C LEU A 91 3.00 3.51 15.07
N VAL A 92 3.18 3.89 16.33
CA VAL A 92 3.74 3.00 17.34
C VAL A 92 2.84 1.79 17.56
N ALA A 93 1.53 2.00 17.74
CA ALA A 93 0.56 0.91 17.92
C ALA A 93 0.54 -0.04 16.70
N LEU A 94 0.58 0.50 15.47
CA LEU A 94 0.69 -0.27 14.23
C LEU A 94 1.90 -1.22 14.27
N LEU A 95 3.08 -0.71 14.63
CA LEU A 95 4.31 -1.49 14.65
C LEU A 95 4.29 -2.55 15.76
N VAL A 96 3.75 -2.23 16.93
CA VAL A 96 3.58 -3.19 18.05
C VAL A 96 2.60 -4.30 17.65
N VAL A 97 1.46 -3.95 17.04
CA VAL A 97 0.48 -4.95 16.59
C VAL A 97 1.04 -5.80 15.45
N ALA A 98 1.80 -5.20 14.51
CA ALA A 98 2.48 -5.96 13.46
C ALA A 98 3.50 -6.95 14.04
N ALA A 99 4.29 -6.53 15.04
CA ALA A 99 5.20 -7.41 15.76
C ALA A 99 4.46 -8.56 16.45
N GLY A 100 3.36 -8.27 17.14
CA GLY A 100 2.52 -9.27 17.79
C GLY A 100 1.90 -10.25 16.81
N ALA A 101 1.36 -9.77 15.69
CA ALA A 101 0.79 -10.62 14.65
C ALA A 101 1.86 -11.54 14.02
N LEU A 102 3.06 -11.01 13.73
CA LEU A 102 4.18 -11.83 13.26
C LEU A 102 4.62 -12.85 14.30
N ALA A 103 4.72 -12.47 15.58
CA ALA A 103 5.06 -13.39 16.65
C ALA A 103 4.03 -14.53 16.78
N LEU A 104 2.73 -14.22 16.67
CA LEU A 104 1.66 -15.23 16.66
C LEU A 104 1.77 -16.13 15.43
N ILE A 105 2.03 -15.58 14.24
CA ILE A 105 2.26 -16.38 13.02
C ILE A 105 3.44 -17.34 13.22
N GLY A 106 4.57 -16.85 13.77
CA GLY A 106 5.75 -17.70 14.05
C GLY A 106 5.51 -18.80 15.08
N SER A 107 4.48 -18.62 15.93
CA SER A 107 4.07 -19.58 16.97
C SER A 107 2.88 -20.46 16.56
N ALA A 108 2.37 -20.31 15.33
CA ALA A 108 1.15 -20.97 14.90
C ALA A 108 1.31 -22.51 14.92
N PRO A 109 0.41 -23.22 15.66
CA PRO A 109 0.41 -24.70 15.67
C PRO A 109 -0.40 -25.29 14.50
N GLY A 110 -1.20 -24.49 13.79
CA GLY A 110 -2.06 -24.95 12.69
C GLY A 110 -2.86 -23.84 12.05
N ALA A 111 -3.72 -24.21 11.09
CA ALA A 111 -4.46 -23.34 10.19
C ALA A 111 -5.33 -22.28 10.89
N GLY A 112 -6.15 -22.69 11.85
CA GLY A 112 -7.09 -21.79 12.54
C GLY A 112 -6.38 -20.68 13.29
N PHE A 113 -5.30 -21.00 14.00
CA PHE A 113 -4.48 -20.03 14.71
C PHE A 113 -3.76 -19.08 13.72
N LEU A 114 -3.25 -19.64 12.61
CA LEU A 114 -2.62 -18.84 11.54
C LEU A 114 -3.59 -17.80 10.98
N LEU A 115 -4.82 -18.20 10.65
CA LEU A 115 -5.84 -17.29 10.11
C LEU A 115 -6.22 -16.19 11.13
N ALA A 116 -6.35 -16.54 12.42
CA ALA A 116 -6.62 -15.57 13.47
C ALA A 116 -5.46 -14.55 13.63
N ALA A 117 -4.21 -15.04 13.60
CA ALA A 117 -3.03 -14.18 13.65
C ALA A 117 -2.94 -13.22 12.46
N VAL A 118 -3.29 -13.70 11.26
CA VAL A 118 -3.32 -12.89 10.03
C VAL A 118 -4.46 -11.87 10.08
N ALA A 119 -5.63 -12.22 10.61
CA ALA A 119 -6.74 -11.28 10.81
C ALA A 119 -6.31 -10.10 11.72
N LEU A 120 -5.58 -10.39 12.81
CA LEU A 120 -5.00 -9.36 13.68
C LEU A 120 -4.09 -8.42 12.90
N GLY A 121 -3.31 -8.95 11.98
CA GLY A 121 -2.45 -8.17 11.10
C GLY A 121 -3.17 -7.30 10.07
N GLY A 122 -4.47 -7.40 9.90
CA GLY A 122 -5.29 -6.44 9.19
C GLY A 122 -5.34 -5.05 9.87
N LEU A 123 -5.17 -4.98 11.20
CA LEU A 123 -5.11 -3.72 11.95
C LEU A 123 -3.93 -2.82 11.52
N PRO A 124 -2.67 -3.29 11.48
CA PRO A 124 -1.56 -2.50 10.94
C PRO A 124 -1.83 -1.93 9.55
N GLN A 125 -2.43 -2.72 8.66
CA GLN A 125 -2.77 -2.28 7.31
C GLN A 125 -3.83 -1.17 7.32
N ALA A 126 -4.87 -1.32 8.12
CA ALA A 126 -5.94 -0.33 8.26
C ALA A 126 -5.43 1.02 8.78
N LEU A 127 -4.41 1.02 9.64
CA LEU A 127 -3.82 2.22 10.24
C LEU A 127 -2.71 2.86 9.38
N ALA A 128 -2.03 2.09 8.51
CA ALA A 128 -0.79 2.51 7.86
C ALA A 128 -0.93 3.78 7.01
N ASN A 129 -1.87 3.79 6.05
CA ASN A 129 -2.08 4.96 5.20
C ASN A 129 -2.62 6.18 5.97
N PRO A 130 -3.68 6.08 6.79
CA PRO A 130 -4.19 7.24 7.52
C PRO A 130 -3.16 7.83 8.47
N ALA A 131 -2.40 7.01 9.21
CA ALA A 131 -1.41 7.49 10.17
C ALA A 131 -0.21 8.16 9.45
N THR A 132 0.33 7.51 8.42
CA THR A 132 1.47 8.06 7.68
C THR A 132 1.11 9.32 6.89
N ASN A 133 -0.09 9.37 6.26
CA ASN A 133 -0.54 10.56 5.54
C ASN A 133 -0.76 11.74 6.49
N LYS A 134 -1.36 11.50 7.67
CA LYS A 134 -1.57 12.54 8.67
C LYS A 134 -0.23 13.06 9.23
N ALA A 135 0.75 12.17 9.45
CA ALA A 135 2.10 12.57 9.86
C ALA A 135 2.77 13.46 8.80
N ILE A 136 2.66 13.10 7.50
CA ILE A 136 3.20 13.91 6.40
C ILE A 136 2.55 15.29 6.36
N LEU A 137 1.22 15.35 6.46
CA LEU A 137 0.51 16.64 6.45
C LEU A 137 0.88 17.56 7.61
N ALA A 138 1.20 16.97 8.78
CA ALA A 138 1.56 17.72 9.97
C ALA A 138 3.00 18.28 9.95
N ALA A 139 3.94 17.57 9.29
CA ALA A 139 5.37 17.86 9.43
C ALA A 139 6.11 18.16 8.12
N VAL A 140 5.48 17.90 6.94
CA VAL A 140 6.16 18.05 5.65
C VAL A 140 5.59 19.23 4.85
N PRO A 141 6.44 20.16 4.38
CA PRO A 141 6.02 21.25 3.49
C PRO A 141 5.31 20.74 2.23
N ALA A 142 4.37 21.52 1.71
CA ALA A 142 3.47 21.11 0.62
C ALA A 142 4.24 20.61 -0.62
N GLU A 143 5.33 21.29 -0.99
CA GLU A 143 6.15 21.02 -2.17
C GLU A 143 6.83 19.64 -2.10
N ARG A 144 7.10 19.14 -0.90
CA ARG A 144 7.81 17.86 -0.66
C ARG A 144 6.87 16.69 -0.36
N ARG A 145 5.58 16.94 -0.11
CA ARG A 145 4.61 15.89 0.26
C ARG A 145 4.51 14.77 -0.77
N GLY A 146 4.52 15.12 -2.06
CA GLY A 146 4.50 14.13 -3.15
C GLY A 146 5.68 13.17 -3.09
N ALA A 147 6.89 13.71 -2.94
CA ALA A 147 8.12 12.91 -2.87
C ALA A 147 8.14 12.00 -1.63
N VAL A 148 7.81 12.55 -0.45
CA VAL A 148 7.77 11.79 0.82
C VAL A 148 6.67 10.71 0.76
N THR A 149 5.51 10.99 0.15
CA THR A 149 4.45 10.00 -0.05
C THR A 149 4.90 8.86 -0.96
N GLY A 150 5.57 9.17 -2.07
CA GLY A 150 6.12 8.15 -2.97
C GLY A 150 7.12 7.26 -2.26
N MET A 151 8.04 7.85 -1.49
CA MET A 151 9.04 7.12 -0.73
C MET A 151 8.39 6.23 0.34
N LYS A 152 7.48 6.75 1.15
CA LYS A 152 6.80 5.94 2.18
C LYS A 152 5.97 4.80 1.57
N GLN A 153 5.33 5.03 0.42
CA GLN A 153 4.58 3.98 -0.28
C GLN A 153 5.48 2.88 -0.84
N SER A 154 6.74 3.20 -1.16
CA SER A 154 7.73 2.20 -1.57
C SER A 154 8.08 1.22 -0.47
N GLY A 155 7.80 1.56 0.80
CA GLY A 155 7.94 0.66 1.95
C GLY A 155 7.18 -0.65 1.77
N VAL A 156 6.01 -0.64 1.11
CA VAL A 156 5.27 -1.87 0.78
C VAL A 156 6.13 -2.83 -0.03
N GLN A 157 6.81 -2.33 -1.07
CA GLN A 157 7.67 -3.16 -1.92
C GLN A 157 8.97 -3.54 -1.22
N LEU A 158 9.47 -2.69 -0.33
CA LEU A 158 10.59 -3.03 0.53
C LEU A 158 10.25 -4.18 1.48
N GLY A 159 9.03 -4.21 2.02
CA GLY A 159 8.51 -5.34 2.80
C GLY A 159 8.42 -6.62 1.99
N ALA A 160 7.95 -6.55 0.74
CA ALA A 160 7.89 -7.68 -0.17
C ALA A 160 9.31 -8.22 -0.51
N PHE A 161 10.26 -7.32 -0.77
CA PHE A 161 11.65 -7.69 -1.00
C PHE A 161 12.26 -8.37 0.23
N ALA A 162 12.07 -7.80 1.42
CA ALA A 162 12.58 -8.38 2.67
C ALA A 162 12.00 -9.76 2.95
N ALA A 163 10.71 -9.97 2.70
CA ALA A 163 10.06 -11.26 2.82
C ALA A 163 10.58 -12.27 1.80
N GLY A 164 10.72 -11.85 0.54
CA GLY A 164 11.05 -12.74 -0.58
C GLY A 164 12.52 -13.19 -0.65
N LEU A 165 13.47 -12.39 -0.15
CA LEU A 165 14.91 -12.68 -0.25
C LEU A 165 15.56 -12.95 1.11
N PRO A 166 15.85 -11.95 1.98
CA PRO A 166 16.63 -12.22 3.19
C PRO A 166 15.90 -13.12 4.19
N LEU A 167 14.59 -12.92 4.39
CA LEU A 167 13.84 -13.76 5.34
C LEU A 167 13.61 -15.17 4.81
N THR A 168 13.44 -15.35 3.52
CA THR A 168 13.36 -16.69 2.91
C THR A 168 14.70 -17.42 2.96
N ALA A 169 15.82 -16.72 2.78
CA ALA A 169 17.16 -17.27 2.98
C ALA A 169 17.36 -17.70 4.44
N LEU A 170 17.03 -16.85 5.40
CA LEU A 170 17.07 -17.18 6.82
C LEU A 170 16.20 -18.41 7.16
N ALA A 171 15.01 -18.50 6.55
CA ALA A 171 14.14 -19.65 6.70
C ALA A 171 14.76 -20.94 6.14
N GLY A 172 15.67 -20.84 5.16
CA GLY A 172 16.48 -21.95 4.68
C GLY A 172 17.50 -22.46 5.68
N LEU A 173 18.08 -21.56 6.46
CA LEU A 173 19.14 -21.86 7.42
C LEU A 173 18.61 -22.26 8.80
N ALA A 174 17.60 -21.56 9.31
CA ALA A 174 17.13 -21.66 10.69
C ALA A 174 15.64 -22.02 10.83
N GLY A 175 14.98 -22.34 9.73
CA GLY A 175 13.55 -22.64 9.68
C GLY A 175 12.66 -21.39 9.54
N TRP A 176 11.44 -21.58 9.06
CA TRP A 176 10.52 -20.50 8.76
C TRP A 176 10.08 -19.71 10.02
N ARG A 177 9.97 -20.40 11.16
CA ARG A 177 9.63 -19.74 12.43
C ARG A 177 10.68 -18.70 12.85
N ALA A 178 11.97 -19.04 12.70
CA ALA A 178 13.06 -18.10 12.99
C ALA A 178 13.00 -16.85 12.11
N ALA A 179 12.69 -17.01 10.81
CA ALA A 179 12.52 -15.88 9.90
C ALA A 179 11.37 -14.96 10.32
N VAL A 180 10.23 -15.55 10.72
CA VAL A 180 9.05 -14.78 11.18
C VAL A 180 9.33 -14.06 12.51
N TRP A 181 10.00 -14.74 13.47
CA TRP A 181 10.40 -14.14 14.74
C TRP A 181 11.43 -13.02 14.56
N THR A 182 12.35 -13.17 13.59
CA THR A 182 13.28 -12.08 13.24
C THR A 182 12.54 -10.86 12.70
N ALA A 183 11.55 -11.06 11.84
CA ALA A 183 10.69 -9.97 11.36
C ALA A 183 9.90 -9.31 12.50
N ALA A 184 9.39 -10.12 13.45
CA ALA A 184 8.71 -9.60 14.64
C ALA A 184 9.64 -8.74 15.51
N ALA A 185 10.87 -9.21 15.77
CA ALA A 185 11.88 -8.46 16.53
C ALA A 185 12.26 -7.14 15.84
N ALA A 186 12.42 -7.16 14.52
CA ALA A 186 12.67 -5.96 13.72
C ALA A 186 11.50 -4.95 13.82
N ALA A 187 10.24 -5.43 13.83
CA ALA A 187 9.07 -4.58 14.02
C ALA A 187 9.04 -3.93 15.42
N VAL A 188 9.45 -4.67 16.48
CA VAL A 188 9.63 -4.10 17.82
C VAL A 188 10.70 -3.01 17.81
N GLY A 189 11.85 -3.26 17.17
CA GLY A 189 12.91 -2.24 17.02
C GLY A 189 12.41 -0.98 16.33
N ALA A 190 11.62 -1.14 15.26
CA ALA A 190 10.99 -0.03 14.56
C ALA A 190 9.96 0.71 15.43
N ALA A 191 9.19 0.00 16.27
CA ALA A 191 8.26 0.61 17.23
C ALA A 191 8.98 1.47 18.28
N VAL A 192 10.07 0.96 18.82
CA VAL A 192 10.93 1.70 19.78
C VAL A 192 11.54 2.93 19.11
N TRP A 193 12.03 2.79 17.88
CA TRP A 193 12.56 3.91 17.12
C TRP A 193 11.49 4.97 16.87
N ALA A 194 10.27 4.56 16.42
CA ALA A 194 9.14 5.45 16.23
C ALA A 194 8.77 6.21 17.52
N ALA A 195 8.69 5.49 18.64
CA ALA A 195 8.35 6.08 19.93
C ALA A 195 9.36 7.13 20.41
N ARG A 196 10.64 6.98 20.04
CA ARG A 196 11.72 7.90 20.45
C ARG A 196 11.91 9.09 19.52
N THR A 197 11.60 8.95 18.23
CA THR A 197 11.96 9.94 17.20
C THR A 197 10.79 10.77 16.70
N LEU A 198 9.56 10.22 16.71
CA LEU A 198 8.41 11.00 16.25
C LEU A 198 8.03 12.08 17.28
N PRO A 199 7.69 13.30 16.80
CA PRO A 199 7.20 14.36 17.68
C PRO A 199 5.92 13.93 18.38
N ALA A 200 5.68 14.47 19.58
CA ALA A 200 4.46 14.19 20.33
C ALA A 200 3.20 14.60 19.54
N ASP A 201 2.16 13.78 19.63
CA ASP A 201 0.89 14.15 19.03
C ASP A 201 0.34 15.41 19.74
N PRO A 202 -0.23 16.37 18.99
CA PRO A 202 -0.91 17.50 19.58
C PRO A 202 -2.08 17.02 20.46
N ALA A 203 -2.50 17.87 21.39
CA ALA A 203 -3.66 17.59 22.26
C ALA A 203 -4.86 17.15 21.42
N PRO A 204 -5.62 16.13 21.86
CA PRO A 204 -6.75 15.62 21.11
C PRO A 204 -7.75 16.75 20.84
N LYS A 205 -7.91 17.11 19.58
CA LYS A 205 -9.04 17.94 19.15
C LYS A 205 -10.24 17.03 18.97
N SER A 206 -11.44 17.55 19.28
CA SER A 206 -12.66 16.80 18.98
C SER A 206 -12.63 16.34 17.52
N PRO A 207 -12.68 15.03 17.25
CA PRO A 207 -12.61 14.56 15.87
C PRO A 207 -13.84 15.05 15.11
N PRO A 208 -13.70 15.40 13.83
CA PRO A 208 -14.83 15.72 13.02
C PRO A 208 -15.83 14.55 12.98
N PRO A 209 -17.12 14.82 12.69
CA PRO A 209 -18.13 13.77 12.62
C PRO A 209 -17.68 12.58 11.79
N ALA A 210 -18.04 11.38 12.23
CA ALA A 210 -17.67 10.16 11.53
C ALA A 210 -18.26 10.14 10.11
N VAL A 211 -17.42 9.82 9.14
CA VAL A 211 -17.86 9.59 7.77
C VAL A 211 -17.60 8.14 7.41
N TRP A 212 -18.69 7.39 7.26
CA TRP A 212 -18.66 5.98 6.90
C TRP A 212 -18.71 5.73 5.40
N ARG A 213 -19.18 6.73 4.64
CA ARG A 213 -19.34 6.63 3.19
C ARG A 213 -18.51 7.71 2.51
N PRO A 214 -17.64 7.33 1.57
CA PRO A 214 -16.88 8.30 0.79
C PRO A 214 -17.84 9.13 -0.06
N ARG A 215 -17.54 10.43 -0.22
CA ARG A 215 -18.31 11.37 -1.05
C ARG A 215 -17.38 12.19 -1.93
N GLY A 216 -17.92 12.76 -2.99
CA GLY A 216 -17.14 13.61 -3.90
C GLY A 216 -15.88 12.90 -4.43
N THR A 217 -14.77 13.61 -4.43
CA THR A 217 -13.47 13.10 -4.91
C THR A 217 -13.01 11.84 -4.18
N ILE A 218 -13.27 11.73 -2.86
CA ILE A 218 -12.88 10.56 -2.07
C ILE A 218 -13.63 9.32 -2.53
N ALA A 219 -14.90 9.43 -2.93
CA ALA A 219 -15.66 8.31 -3.48
C ALA A 219 -15.08 7.83 -4.82
N TRP A 220 -14.72 8.75 -5.71
CA TRP A 220 -14.06 8.42 -6.97
C TRP A 220 -12.73 7.71 -6.74
N LEU A 221 -11.90 8.22 -5.82
CA LEU A 221 -10.62 7.61 -5.46
C LEU A 221 -10.79 6.24 -4.80
N ALA A 222 -11.84 6.03 -3.99
CA ALA A 222 -12.10 4.74 -3.35
C ALA A 222 -12.50 3.66 -4.38
N VAL A 223 -13.40 4.01 -5.33
CA VAL A 223 -13.80 3.09 -6.42
C VAL A 223 -12.62 2.84 -7.36
N PHE A 224 -11.87 3.87 -7.74
CA PHE A 224 -10.62 3.73 -8.50
C PHE A 224 -9.65 2.76 -7.82
N SER A 225 -9.41 2.95 -6.52
CA SER A 225 -8.48 2.12 -5.75
C SER A 225 -8.97 0.67 -5.59
N LEU A 226 -10.28 0.42 -5.52
CA LEU A 226 -10.86 -0.92 -5.50
C LEU A 226 -10.53 -1.65 -6.80
N LEU A 227 -10.86 -1.07 -7.94
CA LEU A 227 -10.62 -1.68 -9.25
C LEU A 227 -9.13 -1.88 -9.53
N LEU A 228 -8.32 -0.87 -9.20
CA LEU A 228 -6.86 -0.95 -9.28
C LEU A 228 -6.31 -2.06 -8.38
N GLY A 229 -6.86 -2.19 -7.16
CA GLY A 229 -6.48 -3.19 -6.18
C GLY A 229 -6.75 -4.62 -6.67
N CYS A 230 -7.89 -4.87 -7.34
CA CYS A 230 -8.21 -6.18 -7.93
C CYS A 230 -7.09 -6.63 -8.88
N GLY A 231 -6.73 -5.80 -9.85
CA GLY A 231 -5.71 -6.15 -10.84
C GLY A 231 -4.32 -6.31 -10.23
N ILE A 232 -3.89 -5.38 -9.35
CA ILE A 232 -2.59 -5.46 -8.69
C ILE A 232 -2.48 -6.73 -7.85
N ALA A 233 -3.52 -7.08 -7.08
CA ALA A 233 -3.53 -8.28 -6.26
C ALA A 233 -3.43 -9.55 -7.10
N SER A 234 -4.19 -9.62 -8.20
CA SER A 234 -4.15 -10.74 -9.12
C SER A 234 -2.77 -10.93 -9.73
N VAL A 235 -2.10 -9.84 -10.18
CA VAL A 235 -0.74 -9.91 -10.69
C VAL A 235 0.23 -10.37 -9.59
N ASN A 236 0.21 -9.77 -8.41
CA ASN A 236 1.12 -10.14 -7.32
C ASN A 236 0.97 -11.60 -6.89
N THR A 237 -0.25 -12.14 -6.91
CA THR A 237 -0.53 -13.51 -6.51
C THR A 237 -0.11 -14.54 -7.56
N TYR A 238 -0.37 -14.24 -8.83
CA TYR A 238 -0.28 -15.27 -9.89
C TYR A 238 0.90 -15.09 -10.85
N LEU A 239 1.64 -13.99 -10.81
CA LEU A 239 2.74 -13.74 -11.75
C LEU A 239 3.85 -14.80 -11.63
N SER A 240 4.26 -15.14 -10.41
CA SER A 240 5.27 -16.18 -10.16
C SER A 240 4.76 -17.58 -10.53
N LEU A 241 3.51 -17.89 -10.18
CA LEU A 241 2.87 -19.15 -10.51
C LEU A 241 2.73 -19.31 -12.04
N TYR A 242 2.33 -18.26 -12.74
CA TYR A 242 2.29 -18.22 -14.20
C TYR A 242 3.65 -18.48 -14.82
N GLY A 243 4.72 -17.87 -14.29
CA GLY A 243 6.10 -18.12 -14.73
C GLY A 243 6.51 -19.58 -14.57
N ALA A 244 6.12 -20.19 -13.46
CA ALA A 244 6.45 -21.60 -13.20
C ALA A 244 5.61 -22.59 -14.02
N GLU A 245 4.28 -22.40 -14.04
CA GLU A 245 3.37 -23.39 -14.62
C GLU A 245 3.19 -23.26 -16.14
N ARG A 246 3.23 -22.03 -16.67
CA ARG A 246 2.94 -21.78 -18.10
C ARG A 246 4.17 -21.45 -18.92
N LEU A 247 5.18 -20.80 -18.33
CA LEU A 247 6.41 -20.49 -19.03
C LEU A 247 7.50 -21.57 -18.78
N GLY A 248 7.24 -22.51 -17.88
CA GLY A 248 8.15 -23.61 -17.58
C GLY A 248 9.44 -23.16 -16.87
N TRP A 249 9.43 -22.03 -16.19
CA TRP A 249 10.61 -21.48 -15.55
C TRP A 249 10.84 -22.08 -14.17
N GLY A 250 12.11 -22.28 -13.81
CA GLY A 250 12.43 -22.69 -12.45
C GLY A 250 12.01 -21.66 -11.40
N PRO A 251 11.86 -22.07 -10.13
CA PRO A 251 11.35 -21.20 -9.04
C PRO A 251 12.11 -19.88 -8.88
N THR A 252 13.42 -19.89 -9.14
CA THR A 252 14.26 -18.69 -9.05
C THR A 252 13.92 -17.65 -10.12
N ALA A 253 13.76 -18.08 -11.38
CA ALA A 253 13.40 -17.19 -12.49
C ALA A 253 11.98 -16.66 -12.34
N ALA A 254 11.03 -17.51 -11.92
CA ALA A 254 9.66 -17.11 -11.62
C ALA A 254 9.60 -16.10 -10.47
N GLY A 255 10.39 -16.29 -9.42
CA GLY A 255 10.53 -15.33 -8.31
C GLY A 255 11.15 -14.00 -8.73
N ALA A 256 12.09 -14.02 -9.68
CA ALA A 256 12.73 -12.81 -10.21
C ALA A 256 11.73 -11.85 -10.89
N LEU A 257 10.63 -12.36 -11.46
CA LEU A 257 9.54 -11.52 -12.00
C LEU A 257 8.95 -10.58 -10.94
N VAL A 258 8.70 -11.13 -9.74
CA VAL A 258 8.16 -10.35 -8.62
C VAL A 258 9.19 -9.36 -8.10
N ALA A 259 10.47 -9.73 -8.08
CA ALA A 259 11.54 -8.81 -7.69
C ALA A 259 11.68 -7.63 -8.70
N VAL A 260 11.63 -7.91 -10.01
CA VAL A 260 11.65 -6.89 -11.08
C VAL A 260 10.44 -5.94 -10.95
N LEU A 261 9.24 -6.50 -10.78
CA LEU A 261 8.03 -5.72 -10.52
C LEU A 261 8.19 -4.84 -9.29
N GLY A 262 8.76 -5.38 -8.21
CA GLY A 262 9.01 -4.67 -6.96
C GLY A 262 9.95 -3.47 -7.15
N VAL A 263 11.11 -3.68 -7.76
CA VAL A 263 12.10 -2.61 -8.04
C VAL A 263 11.50 -1.53 -8.95
N ALA A 264 10.84 -1.94 -10.04
CA ALA A 264 10.15 -1.03 -10.94
C ALA A 264 9.04 -0.24 -10.22
N GLY A 265 8.31 -0.90 -9.30
CA GLY A 265 7.29 -0.28 -8.46
C GLY A 265 7.84 0.75 -7.49
N ILE A 266 9.03 0.54 -6.91
CA ILE A 266 9.71 1.54 -6.07
C ILE A 266 10.02 2.79 -6.90
N ALA A 267 10.70 2.60 -8.03
CA ALA A 267 11.07 3.70 -8.92
C ALA A 267 9.84 4.49 -9.41
N GLY A 268 8.82 3.77 -9.86
CA GLY A 268 7.56 4.36 -10.32
C GLY A 268 6.82 5.13 -9.23
N ARG A 269 6.68 4.56 -8.02
CA ARG A 269 6.02 5.23 -6.87
C ARG A 269 6.72 6.53 -6.50
N VAL A 270 8.04 6.53 -6.43
CA VAL A 270 8.82 7.73 -6.12
C VAL A 270 8.69 8.76 -7.23
N GLY A 271 8.87 8.36 -8.49
CA GLY A 271 8.83 9.25 -9.65
C GLY A 271 7.44 9.89 -9.84
N TRP A 272 6.40 9.08 -9.98
CA TRP A 272 5.05 9.57 -10.25
C TRP A 272 4.45 10.35 -9.09
N SER A 273 4.78 10.00 -7.83
CA SER A 273 4.31 10.77 -6.68
C SER A 273 4.94 12.17 -6.61
N LYS A 274 6.19 12.34 -7.08
CA LYS A 274 6.79 13.68 -7.23
C LYS A 274 6.03 14.50 -8.28
N VAL A 275 5.71 13.90 -9.43
CA VAL A 275 4.92 14.54 -10.49
C VAL A 275 3.53 14.92 -9.99
N ALA A 276 2.91 14.05 -9.18
CA ALA A 276 1.62 14.26 -8.55
C ALA A 276 1.64 15.34 -7.44
N GLY A 277 2.82 15.82 -7.05
CA GLY A 277 2.95 16.99 -6.16
C GLY A 277 2.34 18.26 -6.76
N ASP A 278 2.36 18.39 -8.09
CA ASP A 278 1.66 19.46 -8.84
C ASP A 278 0.17 19.10 -8.98
N PRO A 279 -0.76 19.92 -8.45
CA PRO A 279 -2.20 19.62 -8.47
C PRO A 279 -2.81 19.50 -9.87
N ASP A 280 -2.32 20.25 -10.86
CA ASP A 280 -2.83 20.22 -12.23
C ASP A 280 -2.44 18.93 -12.95
N ARG A 281 -1.23 18.44 -12.70
CA ARG A 281 -0.74 17.16 -13.22
C ARG A 281 -1.40 15.99 -12.49
N ALA A 282 -1.51 16.07 -11.16
CA ALA A 282 -2.07 15.03 -10.29
C ALA A 282 -3.44 14.55 -10.76
N ARG A 283 -4.30 15.45 -11.23
CA ARG A 283 -5.65 15.12 -11.71
C ARG A 283 -5.67 14.14 -12.90
N ARG A 284 -4.69 14.22 -13.80
CA ARG A 284 -4.63 13.41 -15.03
C ARG A 284 -3.89 12.09 -14.83
N LEU A 285 -3.05 12.01 -13.83
CA LEU A 285 -2.17 10.86 -13.60
C LEU A 285 -2.91 9.55 -13.37
N PRO A 286 -4.01 9.45 -12.58
CA PRO A 286 -4.71 8.19 -12.38
C PRO A 286 -5.18 7.55 -13.70
N ALA A 287 -5.73 8.35 -14.62
CA ALA A 287 -6.16 7.85 -15.93
C ALA A 287 -4.96 7.44 -16.82
N ALA A 288 -3.90 8.24 -16.86
CA ALA A 288 -2.70 7.94 -17.64
C ALA A 288 -1.99 6.68 -17.12
N LEU A 289 -1.85 6.54 -15.81
CA LEU A 289 -1.23 5.36 -15.19
C LEU A 289 -2.09 4.11 -15.38
N SER A 290 -3.42 4.23 -15.35
CA SER A 290 -4.31 3.11 -15.68
C SER A 290 -4.16 2.66 -17.13
N ALA A 291 -4.01 3.58 -18.08
CA ALA A 291 -3.74 3.22 -19.48
C ALA A 291 -2.41 2.44 -19.62
N GLY A 292 -1.36 2.87 -18.91
CA GLY A 292 -0.10 2.11 -18.83
C GLY A 292 -0.28 0.73 -18.17
N ALA A 293 -1.13 0.64 -17.14
CA ALA A 293 -1.46 -0.62 -16.46
C ALA A 293 -2.24 -1.58 -17.38
N VAL A 294 -3.17 -1.07 -18.19
CA VAL A 294 -3.87 -1.86 -19.23
C VAL A 294 -2.87 -2.42 -20.22
N ALA A 295 -1.97 -1.57 -20.75
CA ALA A 295 -0.92 -2.03 -21.66
C ALA A 295 -0.04 -3.12 -21.02
N ALA A 296 0.32 -2.97 -19.76
CA ALA A 296 1.07 -3.97 -19.01
C ALA A 296 0.32 -5.31 -18.87
N ALA A 297 -0.98 -5.28 -18.59
CA ALA A 297 -1.81 -6.48 -18.50
C ALA A 297 -2.00 -7.16 -19.88
N LEU A 298 -2.10 -6.38 -20.95
CA LEU A 298 -2.12 -6.91 -22.33
C LEU A 298 -0.78 -7.53 -22.72
N LEU A 299 0.36 -6.96 -22.26
CA LEU A 299 1.68 -7.59 -22.41
C LEU A 299 1.76 -8.92 -21.66
N LEU A 300 1.17 -9.03 -20.43
CA LEU A 300 1.04 -10.31 -19.73
C LEU A 300 0.22 -11.31 -20.54
N ALA A 301 -0.90 -10.90 -21.12
CA ALA A 301 -1.70 -11.76 -21.99
C ALA A 301 -0.90 -12.19 -23.24
N ALA A 302 -0.19 -11.28 -23.89
CA ALA A 302 0.64 -11.56 -25.04
C ALA A 302 1.86 -12.45 -24.70
N SER A 303 2.34 -12.43 -23.46
CA SER A 303 3.47 -13.27 -23.02
C SER A 303 3.12 -14.78 -23.04
N THR A 304 1.85 -15.14 -23.14
CA THR A 304 1.43 -16.53 -23.38
C THR A 304 1.89 -17.07 -24.74
N TYR A 305 2.17 -16.18 -25.69
CA TYR A 305 2.67 -16.49 -27.03
C TYR A 305 4.16 -16.12 -27.20
N ALA A 306 4.61 -15.06 -26.54
CA ALA A 306 5.97 -14.55 -26.62
C ALA A 306 6.54 -14.35 -25.20
N HIS A 307 7.09 -15.43 -24.61
CA HIS A 307 7.52 -15.51 -23.21
C HIS A 307 8.37 -14.33 -22.72
N PRO A 308 9.34 -13.76 -23.49
CA PRO A 308 10.15 -12.63 -23.00
C PRO A 308 9.35 -11.38 -22.66
N LEU A 309 8.15 -11.19 -23.22
CA LEU A 309 7.30 -10.03 -22.93
C LEU A 309 6.89 -9.94 -21.47
N VAL A 310 6.92 -11.04 -20.72
CA VAL A 310 6.56 -11.05 -19.29
C VAL A 310 7.51 -10.16 -18.46
N TRP A 311 8.79 -10.03 -18.84
CA TRP A 311 9.72 -9.15 -18.15
C TRP A 311 9.35 -7.67 -18.33
N LEU A 312 9.06 -7.30 -19.58
CA LEU A 312 8.59 -5.95 -19.89
C LEU A 312 7.27 -5.65 -19.19
N ALA A 313 6.36 -6.63 -19.18
CA ALA A 313 5.08 -6.53 -18.47
C ALA A 313 5.27 -6.34 -16.96
N ALA A 314 6.18 -7.10 -16.32
CA ALA A 314 6.48 -6.97 -14.91
C ALA A 314 7.01 -5.56 -14.56
N VAL A 315 7.92 -5.02 -15.38
CA VAL A 315 8.38 -3.62 -15.24
C VAL A 315 7.22 -2.65 -15.39
N ALA A 316 6.40 -2.80 -16.44
CA ALA A 316 5.29 -1.90 -16.72
C ALA A 316 4.21 -1.93 -15.61
N VAL A 317 3.86 -3.11 -15.07
CA VAL A 317 2.95 -3.21 -13.90
C VAL A 317 3.52 -2.44 -12.71
N GLY A 318 4.81 -2.61 -12.40
CA GLY A 318 5.47 -1.87 -11.34
C GLY A 318 5.42 -0.36 -11.55
N VAL A 319 5.81 0.11 -12.74
CA VAL A 319 5.88 1.54 -13.07
C VAL A 319 4.50 2.19 -13.11
N PHE A 320 3.48 1.53 -13.63
CA PHE A 320 2.17 2.13 -13.87
C PHE A 320 1.13 1.71 -12.81
N ALA A 321 0.79 0.43 -12.70
CA ALA A 321 -0.28 -0.03 -11.83
C ALA A 321 0.05 0.19 -10.34
N VAL A 322 1.21 -0.29 -9.90
CA VAL A 322 1.63 -0.19 -8.50
C VAL A 322 1.80 1.27 -8.07
N SER A 323 2.26 2.12 -8.98
CA SER A 323 2.48 3.54 -8.70
C SER A 323 1.18 4.35 -8.63
N ALA A 324 0.13 3.94 -9.35
CA ALA A 324 -1.17 4.62 -9.33
C ALA A 324 -1.79 4.66 -7.93
N ASN A 325 -1.54 3.64 -7.09
CA ASN A 325 -1.97 3.66 -5.69
C ASN A 325 -1.23 4.74 -4.87
N ALA A 326 0.06 4.96 -5.10
CA ALA A 326 0.80 6.03 -4.43
C ALA A 326 0.29 7.42 -4.85
N VAL A 327 0.01 7.59 -6.14
CA VAL A 327 -0.58 8.82 -6.68
C VAL A 327 -1.97 9.09 -6.08
N SER A 328 -2.81 8.04 -5.91
CA SER A 328 -4.12 8.21 -5.26
C SER A 328 -3.98 8.71 -3.81
N MET A 329 -2.96 8.28 -3.06
CA MET A 329 -2.70 8.78 -1.70
C MET A 329 -2.22 10.25 -1.70
N VAL A 330 -1.45 10.69 -2.70
CA VAL A 330 -1.11 12.12 -2.87
C VAL A 330 -2.37 12.93 -3.11
N LEU A 331 -3.25 12.47 -4.01
CA LEU A 331 -4.54 13.13 -4.28
C LEU A 331 -5.44 13.20 -3.05
N VAL A 332 -5.50 12.15 -2.23
CA VAL A 332 -6.23 12.18 -0.95
C VAL A 332 -5.71 13.30 -0.07
N MET A 333 -4.40 13.45 0.09
CA MET A 333 -3.82 14.51 0.92
C MET A 333 -4.08 15.92 0.37
N GLN A 334 -4.12 16.07 -0.96
CA GLN A 334 -4.44 17.36 -1.61
C GLN A 334 -5.92 17.75 -1.50
N ARG A 335 -6.83 16.77 -1.36
CA ARG A 335 -8.28 16.95 -1.42
C ARG A 335 -9.00 16.67 -0.10
N ALA A 336 -8.29 16.16 0.90
CA ALA A 336 -8.86 15.90 2.22
C ALA A 336 -9.34 17.18 2.87
N ALA A 337 -10.54 17.15 3.44
CA ALA A 337 -11.04 18.27 4.23
C ALA A 337 -10.16 18.49 5.48
N PRO A 338 -10.05 19.75 5.97
CA PRO A 338 -9.28 20.05 7.17
C PRO A 338 -9.65 19.13 8.34
N GLY A 339 -8.64 18.49 8.94
CA GLY A 339 -8.82 17.57 10.08
C GLY A 339 -9.31 16.16 9.71
N ARG A 340 -9.62 15.85 8.44
CA ARG A 340 -10.20 14.57 8.00
C ARG A 340 -9.27 13.69 7.19
N ALA A 341 -8.00 14.07 7.06
CA ALA A 341 -7.03 13.32 6.24
C ALA A 341 -6.91 11.84 6.63
N GLY A 342 -7.02 11.52 7.92
CA GLY A 342 -7.03 10.14 8.41
C GLY A 342 -8.24 9.35 7.90
N GLN A 343 -9.45 9.91 8.04
CA GLN A 343 -10.69 9.27 7.59
C GLN A 343 -10.73 9.11 6.07
N ASP A 344 -10.39 10.16 5.33
CA ASP A 344 -10.41 10.14 3.87
C ASP A 344 -9.38 9.15 3.29
N SER A 345 -8.17 9.10 3.86
CA SER A 345 -7.15 8.09 3.51
C SER A 345 -7.62 6.67 3.81
N ALA A 346 -8.30 6.47 4.94
CA ALA A 346 -8.81 5.17 5.35
C ALA A 346 -9.90 4.65 4.40
N LEU A 347 -10.81 5.52 3.95
CA LEU A 347 -11.87 5.15 3.01
C LEU A 347 -11.31 4.72 1.65
N VAL A 348 -10.31 5.43 1.15
CA VAL A 348 -9.63 5.05 -0.10
C VAL A 348 -8.84 3.76 0.05
N SER A 349 -8.15 3.58 1.20
CA SER A 349 -7.44 2.34 1.51
C SER A 349 -8.39 1.15 1.67
N ALA A 350 -9.58 1.35 2.26
CA ALA A 350 -10.61 0.31 2.36
C ALA A 350 -11.02 -0.21 0.97
N GLY A 351 -11.21 0.69 0.00
CA GLY A 351 -11.45 0.31 -1.39
C GLY A 351 -10.32 -0.53 -1.96
N PHE A 352 -9.07 -0.08 -1.80
CA PHE A 352 -7.88 -0.80 -2.27
C PHE A 352 -7.78 -2.21 -1.68
N PHE A 353 -7.95 -2.35 -0.37
CA PHE A 353 -7.90 -3.65 0.31
C PHE A 353 -9.08 -4.56 -0.04
N ALA A 354 -10.27 -4.00 -0.26
CA ALA A 354 -11.40 -4.76 -0.77
C ALA A 354 -11.09 -5.35 -2.16
N GLY A 355 -10.44 -4.58 -3.04
CA GLY A 355 -9.94 -5.08 -4.32
C GLY A 355 -8.95 -6.24 -4.15
N PHE A 356 -8.00 -6.12 -3.21
CA PHE A 356 -7.05 -7.19 -2.88
C PHE A 356 -7.73 -8.46 -2.34
N ALA A 357 -8.86 -8.33 -1.65
CA ALA A 357 -9.62 -9.48 -1.18
C ALA A 357 -10.42 -10.17 -2.29
N VAL A 358 -10.84 -9.44 -3.33
CA VAL A 358 -11.75 -9.92 -4.38
C VAL A 358 -11.03 -10.35 -5.66
N GLY A 359 -10.00 -9.61 -6.09
CA GLY A 359 -9.32 -9.85 -7.38
C GLY A 359 -8.72 -11.25 -7.53
N PRO A 360 -7.85 -11.71 -6.60
CA PRO A 360 -7.21 -13.00 -6.73
C PRO A 360 -8.16 -14.21 -6.81
N PRO A 361 -9.25 -14.31 -6.06
CA PRO A 361 -10.22 -15.38 -6.26
C PRO A 361 -10.85 -15.40 -7.67
N LEU A 362 -11.16 -14.22 -8.22
CA LEU A 362 -11.71 -14.12 -9.58
C LEU A 362 -10.71 -14.61 -10.64
N PHE A 363 -9.45 -14.22 -10.52
CA PHE A 363 -8.37 -14.71 -11.37
C PHE A 363 -8.15 -16.23 -11.18
N GLY A 364 -8.19 -16.70 -9.94
CA GLY A 364 -7.91 -18.08 -9.54
C GLY A 364 -8.82 -19.10 -10.22
N VAL A 365 -10.09 -18.76 -10.45
CA VAL A 365 -11.04 -19.61 -11.20
C VAL A 365 -10.52 -19.87 -12.62
N LEU A 366 -9.91 -18.87 -13.27
CA LEU A 366 -9.35 -19.02 -14.62
C LEU A 366 -7.98 -19.72 -14.57
N ALA A 367 -7.15 -19.42 -13.59
CA ALA A 367 -5.84 -20.04 -13.42
C ALA A 367 -5.95 -21.55 -13.17
N SER A 368 -6.89 -21.99 -12.33
CA SER A 368 -7.12 -23.42 -12.02
C SER A 368 -7.50 -24.24 -13.25
N SER A 369 -8.09 -23.61 -14.26
CA SER A 369 -8.36 -24.25 -15.55
C SER A 369 -7.28 -24.01 -16.61
N GLY A 370 -6.10 -23.52 -16.22
CA GLY A 370 -4.97 -23.23 -17.10
C GLY A 370 -5.16 -22.01 -18.04
N ARG A 371 -6.24 -21.24 -17.87
CA ARG A 371 -6.64 -20.13 -18.74
C ARG A 371 -6.01 -18.80 -18.32
N TYR A 372 -4.70 -18.79 -18.11
CA TYR A 372 -3.96 -17.60 -17.66
C TYR A 372 -4.12 -16.39 -18.59
N GLY A 373 -4.13 -16.62 -19.94
CA GLY A 373 -4.35 -15.54 -20.89
C GLY A 373 -5.68 -14.82 -20.67
N ALA A 374 -6.76 -15.56 -20.43
CA ALA A 374 -8.06 -14.98 -20.08
C ALA A 374 -8.01 -14.25 -18.72
N GLY A 375 -7.27 -14.77 -17.75
CA GLY A 375 -7.03 -14.10 -16.46
C GLY A 375 -6.36 -12.74 -16.62
N TRP A 376 -5.34 -12.65 -17.47
CA TRP A 376 -4.67 -11.37 -17.75
C TRP A 376 -5.56 -10.37 -18.50
N LEU A 377 -6.49 -10.84 -19.34
CA LEU A 377 -7.49 -9.98 -19.97
C LEU A 377 -8.51 -9.46 -18.95
N VAL A 378 -8.90 -10.26 -17.96
CA VAL A 378 -9.73 -9.77 -16.84
C VAL A 378 -9.01 -8.67 -16.08
N VAL A 379 -7.71 -8.84 -15.76
CA VAL A 379 -6.87 -7.80 -15.13
C VAL A 379 -6.80 -6.54 -15.98
N ALA A 380 -6.67 -6.68 -17.32
CA ALA A 380 -6.73 -5.54 -18.24
C ALA A 380 -8.07 -4.80 -18.15
N GLY A 381 -9.18 -5.54 -18.07
CA GLY A 381 -10.52 -5.00 -17.85
C GLY A 381 -10.67 -4.25 -16.53
N GLU A 382 -10.12 -4.77 -15.44
CA GLU A 382 -10.09 -4.12 -14.11
C GLU A 382 -9.34 -2.80 -14.16
N PHE A 383 -8.16 -2.76 -14.79
CA PHE A 383 -7.38 -1.53 -14.98
C PHE A 383 -8.07 -0.54 -15.92
N ALA A 384 -8.73 -1.02 -16.98
CA ALA A 384 -9.52 -0.19 -17.90
C ALA A 384 -10.71 0.45 -17.18
N ALA A 385 -11.42 -0.31 -16.34
CA ALA A 385 -12.50 0.21 -15.51
C ALA A 385 -11.99 1.26 -14.53
N ALA A 386 -10.84 1.02 -13.86
CA ALA A 386 -10.19 2.02 -13.02
C ALA A 386 -9.86 3.30 -13.80
N GLY A 387 -9.28 3.16 -14.99
CA GLY A 387 -8.98 4.28 -15.89
C GLY A 387 -10.22 5.08 -16.30
N THR A 388 -11.33 4.40 -16.59
CA THR A 388 -12.62 5.04 -16.92
C THR A 388 -13.16 5.86 -15.75
N VAL A 389 -13.11 5.30 -14.53
CA VAL A 389 -13.48 6.01 -13.29
C VAL A 389 -12.62 7.27 -13.12
N ALA A 390 -11.30 7.15 -13.27
CA ALA A 390 -10.37 8.26 -13.14
C ALA A 390 -10.59 9.35 -14.21
N LEU A 391 -10.82 8.97 -15.45
CA LEU A 391 -11.07 9.89 -16.56
C LEU A 391 -12.39 10.65 -16.35
N THR A 392 -13.46 9.94 -15.99
CA THR A 392 -14.77 10.52 -15.73
C THR A 392 -14.70 11.56 -14.58
N TRP A 393 -13.96 11.23 -13.51
CA TRP A 393 -13.71 12.17 -12.43
C TRP A 393 -12.95 13.41 -12.92
N ALA A 394 -11.86 13.22 -13.65
CA ALA A 394 -11.02 14.32 -14.15
C ALA A 394 -11.78 15.28 -15.08
N VAL A 395 -12.70 14.77 -15.89
CA VAL A 395 -13.55 15.57 -16.79
C VAL A 395 -14.58 16.39 -15.99
N ARG A 396 -15.27 15.74 -15.04
CA ARG A 396 -16.28 16.42 -14.20
C ARG A 396 -15.67 17.55 -13.36
N GLU A 397 -14.47 17.32 -12.81
CA GLU A 397 -13.79 18.31 -12.01
C GLU A 397 -13.36 19.54 -12.84
N ARG A 398 -12.97 19.37 -14.12
CA ARG A 398 -12.72 20.50 -15.03
C ARG A 398 -13.96 21.34 -15.27
N GLY A 399 -15.12 20.69 -15.42
CA GLY A 399 -16.39 21.40 -15.63
C GLY A 399 -16.76 22.29 -14.43
N ALA A 400 -16.60 21.76 -13.20
CA ALA A 400 -16.90 22.48 -11.99
C ALA A 400 -16.03 23.74 -11.80
N VAL A 401 -14.73 23.65 -12.12
CA VAL A 401 -13.79 24.81 -12.00
C VAL A 401 -14.13 25.90 -13.02
N ARG A 402 -14.58 25.56 -14.23
CA ARG A 402 -14.96 26.55 -15.25
C ARG A 402 -16.24 27.33 -14.88
N VAL A 403 -17.18 26.69 -14.21
CA VAL A 403 -18.45 27.33 -13.79
C VAL A 403 -18.24 28.34 -12.66
N VAL A 404 -17.28 28.08 -11.75
CA VAL A 404 -16.97 28.97 -10.61
C VAL A 404 -16.04 30.12 -11.00
N GLY A 405 -15.22 29.97 -12.05
CA GLY A 405 -14.28 31.02 -12.52
C GLY A 405 -14.82 31.91 -13.66
N GLY A 406 -16.05 31.69 -14.11
CA GLY A 406 -16.70 32.46 -15.19
C GLY A 406 -17.94 33.26 -14.76
N GLY A 407 -18.12 33.46 -13.42
CA GLY A 407 -19.17 34.27 -12.85
C GLY A 407 -18.68 35.62 -12.30
#